data_be393bcf408a09fa4aa23b31d1c96a1e
#
_entry.id   be393bcf408a09fa4aa23b31d1c96a1e
#
_cell.length_a   1.000
_cell.length_b   1.000
_cell.length_c   1.000
_cell.angle_alpha   90.00
_cell.angle_beta   90.00
_cell.angle_gamma   90.00
#
_symmetry.space_group_name_H-M   'P 1'
#
loop_
_entity.id
_entity.type
_entity.pdbx_description
1 polymer ?
#
loop_
_entity_poly.entity_id
_entity_poly.type
_entity_poly.pdbx_seq_one_letter_code
_entity_poly.pdbx_strand_id
1 'polypeptide(L)'
;MFMKKICIIGSGSWGSALSIYLGNRNENVMLWSFSENEKNLVNNEHKCKFLPEVKIPENVKATNNYEEAIKDAEIILHVTPSKFVRSTMKEYKNFVKPNQIIIMCSKGFEAESLKTLDEVIEEELPNNKYGILSGPSHAEEVSKEIPTALVIASKDESVKKEIAKIFSSTTLRVYTSSDVKGVELGGALKNIIAFCAGISVGLRPW
;
A
#
# COMPACT_ATOMS: atom_id res chain seq x y z
N MET A 1 19.20 -3.55 -13.29
CA MET A 1 17.85 -3.92 -12.83
C MET A 1 16.91 -2.94 -13.51
N PHE A 2 15.91 -3.40 -14.25
CA PHE A 2 14.96 -2.49 -14.90
C PHE A 2 14.11 -1.85 -13.79
N MET A 3 14.00 -0.51 -13.82
CA MET A 3 13.12 0.23 -12.93
C MET A 3 11.66 -0.15 -13.21
N LYS A 4 10.91 -0.46 -12.17
CA LYS A 4 9.47 -0.73 -12.29
C LYS A 4 8.69 0.57 -12.29
N LYS A 5 7.61 0.60 -13.07
CA LYS A 5 6.62 1.68 -13.00
C LYS A 5 5.53 1.27 -12.02
N ILE A 6 5.44 1.98 -10.92
CA ILE A 6 4.54 1.66 -9.81
C ILE A 6 3.54 2.80 -9.64
N CYS A 7 2.26 2.45 -9.66
CA CYS A 7 1.18 3.35 -9.28
C CYS A 7 0.81 3.12 -7.82
N ILE A 8 0.62 4.19 -7.05
CA ILE A 8 0.10 4.13 -5.68
C ILE A 8 -1.22 4.90 -5.63
N ILE A 9 -2.32 4.22 -5.34
CA ILE A 9 -3.65 4.82 -5.22
C ILE A 9 -3.90 5.18 -3.76
N GLY A 10 -3.75 6.47 -3.43
CA GLY A 10 -3.95 7.03 -2.09
C GLY A 10 -2.70 7.69 -1.53
N SER A 11 -2.78 9.00 -1.27
CA SER A 11 -1.72 9.88 -0.77
C SER A 11 -1.76 10.11 0.75
N GLY A 12 -2.42 9.21 1.51
CA GLY A 12 -2.39 9.24 2.97
C GLY A 12 -0.99 8.91 3.52
N SER A 13 -0.83 8.85 4.84
CA SER A 13 0.46 8.58 5.48
C SER A 13 1.14 7.32 4.94
N TRP A 14 0.39 6.21 4.82
CA TRP A 14 0.95 4.95 4.35
C TRP A 14 1.32 4.96 2.85
N GLY A 15 0.46 5.52 1.99
CA GLY A 15 0.78 5.65 0.55
C GLY A 15 1.96 6.58 0.31
N SER A 16 2.06 7.67 1.05
CA SER A 16 3.23 8.56 1.00
C SER A 16 4.51 7.89 1.49
N ALA A 17 4.44 7.10 2.59
CA ALA A 17 5.60 6.35 3.08
C ALA A 17 6.10 5.33 2.06
N LEU A 18 5.18 4.59 1.42
CA LEU A 18 5.53 3.64 0.35
C LEU A 18 6.11 4.36 -0.88
N SER A 19 5.59 5.54 -1.23
CA SER A 19 6.11 6.32 -2.36
C SER A 19 7.53 6.84 -2.09
N ILE A 20 7.81 7.31 -0.87
CA ILE A 20 9.15 7.72 -0.44
C ILE A 20 10.10 6.53 -0.47
N TYR A 21 9.72 5.42 0.15
CA TYR A 21 10.53 4.21 0.20
C TYR A 21 10.92 3.69 -1.19
N LEU A 22 9.92 3.57 -2.08
CA LEU A 22 10.16 3.09 -3.45
C LEU A 22 10.94 4.10 -4.29
N GLY A 23 10.66 5.39 -4.14
CA GLY A 23 11.39 6.45 -4.81
C GLY A 23 12.88 6.48 -4.42
N ASN A 24 13.21 6.31 -3.14
CA ASN A 24 14.59 6.19 -2.65
C ASN A 24 15.33 4.97 -3.25
N ARG A 25 14.60 3.96 -3.70
CA ARG A 25 15.14 2.78 -4.38
C ARG A 25 15.20 2.93 -5.91
N ASN A 26 15.03 4.14 -6.40
CA ASN A 26 15.03 4.52 -7.81
C ASN A 26 13.88 3.88 -8.63
N GLU A 27 12.78 3.45 -8.00
CA GLU A 27 11.59 3.04 -8.75
C GLU A 27 10.83 4.27 -9.28
N ASN A 28 10.18 4.15 -10.43
CA ASN A 28 9.32 5.20 -10.96
C ASN A 28 7.95 5.14 -10.30
N VAL A 29 7.65 6.09 -9.45
CA VAL A 29 6.40 6.10 -8.69
C VAL A 29 5.47 7.21 -9.17
N MET A 30 4.24 6.82 -9.53
CA MET A 30 3.13 7.73 -9.75
C MET A 30 2.14 7.60 -8.59
N LEU A 31 2.00 8.65 -7.80
CA LEU A 31 1.11 8.71 -6.65
C LEU A 31 -0.22 9.35 -7.07
N TRP A 32 -1.32 8.60 -7.00
CA TRP A 32 -2.63 9.18 -7.17
C TRP A 32 -3.11 9.81 -5.84
N SER A 33 -3.51 11.07 -5.90
CA SER A 33 -4.07 11.82 -4.77
C SER A 33 -5.49 12.27 -5.06
N PHE A 34 -6.37 12.13 -4.07
CA PHE A 34 -7.69 12.74 -4.13
C PHE A 34 -7.63 14.27 -4.04
N SER A 35 -6.65 14.81 -3.31
CA SER A 35 -6.50 16.23 -3.03
C SER A 35 -5.56 16.91 -4.01
N GLU A 36 -6.05 17.96 -4.67
CA GLU A 36 -5.23 18.85 -5.51
C GLU A 36 -4.08 19.48 -4.72
N ASN A 37 -4.33 19.87 -3.47
CA ASN A 37 -3.30 20.45 -2.61
C ASN A 37 -2.19 19.45 -2.31
N GLU A 38 -2.51 18.19 -2.03
CA GLU A 38 -1.50 17.15 -1.79
C GLU A 38 -0.68 16.85 -3.05
N LYS A 39 -1.34 16.77 -4.22
CA LYS A 39 -0.64 16.64 -5.50
C LYS A 39 0.38 17.77 -5.69
N ASN A 40 -0.02 19.01 -5.42
CA ASN A 40 0.84 20.18 -5.57
C ASN A 40 2.00 20.18 -4.56
N LEU A 41 1.77 19.77 -3.31
CA LEU A 41 2.84 19.60 -2.31
C LEU A 41 3.87 18.56 -2.77
N VAL A 42 3.43 17.44 -3.33
CA VAL A 42 4.34 16.40 -3.86
C VAL A 42 5.15 16.95 -5.04
N ASN A 43 4.51 17.53 -6.04
CA ASN A 43 5.15 17.88 -7.30
C ASN A 43 6.03 19.13 -7.22
N ASN A 44 5.64 20.11 -6.40
CA ASN A 44 6.30 21.42 -6.36
C ASN A 44 7.24 21.60 -5.16
N GLU A 45 6.89 20.97 -4.02
CA GLU A 45 7.61 21.15 -2.77
C GLU A 45 8.33 19.89 -2.29
N HIS A 46 8.06 18.73 -2.91
CA HIS A 46 8.55 17.41 -2.47
C HIS A 46 8.24 17.11 -1.02
N LYS A 47 7.03 17.47 -0.57
CA LYS A 47 6.54 17.31 0.79
C LYS A 47 5.27 16.49 0.85
N CYS A 48 5.04 15.90 2.02
CA CYS A 48 3.80 15.21 2.37
C CYS A 48 3.22 15.81 3.65
N LYS A 49 1.94 16.13 3.65
CA LYS A 49 1.24 16.65 4.83
C LYS A 49 1.31 15.70 6.02
N PHE A 50 1.27 14.40 5.77
CA PHE A 50 1.20 13.37 6.81
C PHE A 50 2.58 12.94 7.33
N LEU A 51 3.66 13.29 6.63
CA LEU A 51 5.05 12.96 6.98
C LEU A 51 5.93 14.20 6.78
N PRO A 52 5.72 15.26 7.57
CA PRO A 52 6.34 16.57 7.34
C PRO A 52 7.87 16.57 7.50
N GLU A 53 8.41 15.57 8.21
CA GLU A 53 9.85 15.45 8.48
C GLU A 53 10.63 14.75 7.35
N VAL A 54 9.94 14.19 6.36
CA VAL A 54 10.57 13.39 5.29
C VAL A 54 10.31 14.03 3.94
N LYS A 55 11.37 14.18 3.15
CA LYS A 55 11.29 14.72 1.78
C LYS A 55 10.86 13.60 0.82
N ILE A 56 9.93 13.93 -0.08
CA ILE A 56 9.55 13.03 -1.19
C ILE A 56 10.62 13.08 -2.28
N PRO A 57 11.12 11.94 -2.78
CA PRO A 57 12.10 11.89 -3.86
C PRO A 57 11.60 12.51 -5.18
N GLU A 58 12.49 13.09 -5.96
CA GLU A 58 12.16 13.81 -7.22
C GLU A 58 11.58 12.91 -8.32
N ASN A 59 11.87 11.63 -8.27
CA ASN A 59 11.32 10.60 -9.17
C ASN A 59 9.93 10.12 -8.78
N VAL A 60 9.36 10.63 -7.69
CA VAL A 60 7.95 10.45 -7.32
C VAL A 60 7.15 11.62 -7.89
N LYS A 61 6.13 11.32 -8.68
CA LYS A 61 5.19 12.31 -9.22
C LYS A 61 3.80 12.02 -8.72
N ALA A 62 2.96 13.05 -8.63
CA ALA A 62 1.57 12.90 -8.19
C ALA A 62 0.59 13.42 -9.23
N THR A 63 -0.57 12.77 -9.33
CA THR A 63 -1.68 13.18 -10.19
C THR A 63 -3.02 12.96 -9.50
N ASN A 64 -4.07 13.67 -9.96
CA ASN A 64 -5.46 13.41 -9.57
C ASN A 64 -6.23 12.62 -10.66
N ASN A 65 -5.58 12.28 -11.76
CA ASN A 65 -6.16 11.54 -12.87
C ASN A 65 -5.81 10.05 -12.77
N TYR A 66 -6.82 9.18 -12.71
CA TYR A 66 -6.60 7.73 -12.60
C TYR A 66 -5.96 7.14 -13.86
N GLU A 67 -6.37 7.58 -15.05
CA GLU A 67 -5.81 7.07 -16.30
C GLU A 67 -4.31 7.36 -16.38
N GLU A 68 -3.92 8.60 -16.07
CA GLU A 68 -2.52 9.01 -16.02
C GLU A 68 -1.72 8.18 -15.01
N ALA A 69 -2.29 7.94 -13.82
CA ALA A 69 -1.63 7.18 -12.77
C ALA A 69 -1.37 5.72 -13.17
N ILE A 70 -2.30 5.09 -13.88
CA ILE A 70 -2.36 3.63 -14.06
C ILE A 70 -1.78 3.18 -15.42
N LYS A 71 -1.92 3.98 -16.48
CA LYS A 71 -1.73 3.52 -17.87
C LYS A 71 -0.40 2.81 -18.15
N ASP A 72 0.67 3.22 -17.48
CA ASP A 72 2.02 2.69 -17.66
C ASP A 72 2.53 1.86 -16.47
N ALA A 73 1.73 1.72 -15.42
CA ALA A 73 2.10 0.98 -14.24
C ALA A 73 2.20 -0.53 -14.53
N GLU A 74 3.18 -1.20 -13.96
CA GLU A 74 3.25 -2.67 -13.92
C GLU A 74 2.59 -3.19 -12.64
N ILE A 75 2.67 -2.40 -11.56
CA ILE A 75 2.14 -2.72 -10.24
C ILE A 75 1.31 -1.55 -9.74
N ILE A 76 0.13 -1.84 -9.21
CA ILE A 76 -0.78 -0.87 -8.62
C ILE A 76 -0.91 -1.21 -7.12
N LEU A 77 -0.39 -0.33 -6.26
CA LEU A 77 -0.57 -0.41 -4.81
C LEU A 77 -1.84 0.35 -4.43
N HIS A 78 -2.84 -0.35 -3.90
CA HIS A 78 -4.07 0.26 -3.43
C HIS A 78 -3.97 0.55 -1.93
N VAL A 79 -4.03 1.82 -1.53
CA VAL A 79 -3.66 2.29 -0.18
C VAL A 79 -4.73 3.23 0.41
N THR A 80 -5.97 3.14 -0.03
CA THR A 80 -7.07 3.94 0.52
C THR A 80 -7.63 3.31 1.81
N PRO A 81 -8.31 4.05 2.69
CA PRO A 81 -9.02 3.45 3.83
C PRO A 81 -10.02 2.37 3.37
N SER A 82 -10.15 1.26 4.13
CA SER A 82 -10.95 0.09 3.73
C SER A 82 -12.38 0.42 3.29
N LYS A 83 -13.02 1.39 3.94
CA LYS A 83 -14.37 1.86 3.59
C LYS A 83 -14.49 2.49 2.18
N PHE A 84 -13.38 2.87 1.57
CA PHE A 84 -13.35 3.48 0.23
C PHE A 84 -12.75 2.57 -0.84
N VAL A 85 -12.28 1.37 -0.49
CA VAL A 85 -11.59 0.48 -1.43
C VAL A 85 -12.45 0.18 -2.65
N ARG A 86 -13.66 -0.32 -2.46
CA ARG A 86 -14.56 -0.67 -3.58
C ARG A 86 -14.96 0.55 -4.41
N SER A 87 -15.36 1.64 -3.78
CA SER A 87 -15.76 2.85 -4.52
C SER A 87 -14.61 3.38 -5.37
N THR A 88 -13.41 3.45 -4.81
CA THR A 88 -12.21 3.86 -5.54
C THR A 88 -11.86 2.88 -6.67
N MET A 89 -11.96 1.55 -6.44
CA MET A 89 -11.72 0.56 -7.50
C MET A 89 -12.69 0.72 -8.67
N LYS A 90 -13.98 0.98 -8.40
CA LYS A 90 -14.98 1.23 -9.45
C LYS A 90 -14.63 2.43 -10.32
N GLU A 91 -14.02 3.47 -9.76
CA GLU A 91 -13.61 4.65 -10.52
C GLU A 91 -12.44 4.37 -11.47
N TYR A 92 -11.49 3.54 -11.07
CA TYR A 92 -10.28 3.33 -11.86
C TYR A 92 -10.21 2.00 -12.64
N LYS A 93 -11.07 1.01 -12.36
CA LYS A 93 -10.98 -0.34 -12.94
C LYS A 93 -10.96 -0.38 -14.47
N ASN A 94 -11.61 0.57 -15.14
CA ASN A 94 -11.65 0.63 -16.60
C ASN A 94 -10.31 1.03 -17.23
N PHE A 95 -9.37 1.56 -16.45
CA PHE A 95 -8.02 1.91 -16.89
C PHE A 95 -7.00 0.79 -16.60
N VAL A 96 -7.42 -0.23 -15.82
CA VAL A 96 -6.53 -1.35 -15.42
C VAL A 96 -6.45 -2.38 -16.55
N LYS A 97 -5.22 -2.79 -16.87
CA LYS A 97 -4.95 -3.84 -17.87
C LYS A 97 -4.78 -5.20 -17.17
N PRO A 98 -5.12 -6.33 -17.84
CA PRO A 98 -5.06 -7.67 -17.21
C PRO A 98 -3.66 -8.10 -16.75
N ASN A 99 -2.61 -7.54 -17.34
CA ASN A 99 -1.22 -7.86 -16.98
C ASN A 99 -0.65 -7.05 -15.81
N GLN A 100 -1.40 -6.07 -15.29
CA GLN A 100 -0.99 -5.28 -14.13
C GLN A 100 -1.30 -6.05 -12.84
N ILE A 101 -0.37 -5.97 -11.87
CA ILE A 101 -0.51 -6.64 -10.57
C ILE A 101 -1.14 -5.67 -9.58
N ILE A 102 -2.16 -6.11 -8.88
CA ILE A 102 -2.84 -5.33 -7.84
C ILE A 102 -2.33 -5.74 -6.47
N ILE A 103 -1.79 -4.81 -5.70
CA ILE A 103 -1.35 -5.06 -4.33
C ILE A 103 -2.20 -4.24 -3.37
N MET A 104 -2.99 -4.91 -2.56
CA MET A 104 -3.76 -4.30 -1.50
C MET A 104 -2.87 -4.02 -0.30
N CYS A 105 -2.77 -2.76 0.06
CA CYS A 105 -2.02 -2.28 1.22
C CYS A 105 -2.94 -1.72 2.32
N SER A 106 -4.24 -1.65 2.03
CA SER A 106 -5.28 -1.24 2.99
C SER A 106 -5.53 -2.35 4.01
N LYS A 107 -5.94 -1.98 5.21
CA LYS A 107 -6.22 -2.92 6.30
C LYS A 107 -7.69 -2.80 6.74
N GLY A 108 -8.35 -3.92 7.00
CA GLY A 108 -9.74 -3.96 7.46
C GLY A 108 -10.64 -4.73 6.52
N PHE A 109 -11.94 -4.58 6.74
CA PHE A 109 -13.01 -5.17 5.96
C PHE A 109 -13.80 -4.09 5.22
N GLU A 110 -14.52 -4.48 4.19
CA GLU A 110 -15.57 -3.65 3.62
C GLU A 110 -16.72 -3.52 4.62
N ALA A 111 -17.11 -2.28 4.95
CA ALA A 111 -18.01 -2.03 6.07
C ALA A 111 -19.42 -2.61 5.87
N GLU A 112 -19.98 -2.57 4.64
CA GLU A 112 -21.35 -2.98 4.36
C GLU A 112 -21.48 -4.50 4.18
N SER A 113 -20.56 -5.11 3.43
CA SER A 113 -20.62 -6.54 3.08
C SER A 113 -19.85 -7.44 4.05
N LEU A 114 -19.00 -6.86 4.88
CA LEU A 114 -18.03 -7.54 5.74
C LEU A 114 -17.03 -8.41 4.96
N LYS A 115 -16.93 -8.22 3.65
CA LYS A 115 -15.96 -8.92 2.82
C LYS A 115 -14.53 -8.50 3.15
N THR A 116 -13.63 -9.45 3.00
CA THR A 116 -12.20 -9.15 2.98
C THR A 116 -11.83 -8.40 1.71
N LEU A 117 -10.71 -7.70 1.72
CA LEU A 117 -10.36 -6.84 0.59
C LEU A 117 -9.89 -7.64 -0.63
N ASP A 118 -9.40 -8.87 -0.46
CA ASP A 118 -9.14 -9.79 -1.57
C ASP A 118 -10.42 -10.17 -2.31
N GLU A 119 -11.53 -10.40 -1.60
CA GLU A 119 -12.85 -10.66 -2.21
C GLU A 119 -13.34 -9.44 -3.01
N VAL A 120 -13.06 -8.23 -2.52
CA VAL A 120 -13.38 -6.99 -3.25
C VAL A 120 -12.54 -6.90 -4.54
N ILE A 121 -11.26 -7.27 -4.51
CA ILE A 121 -10.43 -7.30 -5.72
C ILE A 121 -10.95 -8.33 -6.71
N GLU A 122 -11.28 -9.55 -6.25
CA GLU A 122 -11.80 -10.62 -7.11
C GLU A 122 -13.11 -10.23 -7.81
N GLU A 123 -13.95 -9.39 -7.18
CA GLU A 123 -15.19 -8.89 -7.77
C GLU A 123 -14.98 -7.72 -8.75
N GLU A 124 -14.12 -6.77 -8.42
CA GLU A 124 -13.96 -5.56 -9.23
C GLU A 124 -12.90 -5.71 -10.34
N LEU A 125 -11.89 -6.56 -10.14
CA LEU A 125 -10.74 -6.80 -11.03
C LEU A 125 -10.45 -8.30 -11.21
N PRO A 126 -11.42 -9.10 -11.66
CA PRO A 126 -11.35 -10.58 -11.68
C PRO A 126 -10.23 -11.16 -12.56
N ASN A 127 -9.71 -10.38 -13.50
CA ASN A 127 -8.70 -10.83 -14.46
C ASN A 127 -7.28 -10.48 -14.05
N ASN A 128 -7.09 -9.79 -12.91
CA ASN A 128 -5.78 -9.34 -12.47
C ASN A 128 -5.20 -10.27 -11.40
N LYS A 129 -3.89 -10.49 -11.48
CA LYS A 129 -3.14 -11.07 -10.37
C LYS A 129 -3.10 -10.09 -9.20
N TYR A 130 -3.20 -10.60 -7.99
CA TYR A 130 -3.18 -9.74 -6.81
C TYR A 130 -2.42 -10.33 -5.63
N GLY A 131 -2.10 -9.48 -4.68
CA GLY A 131 -1.56 -9.84 -3.38
C GLY A 131 -1.92 -8.82 -2.31
N ILE A 132 -1.75 -9.23 -1.05
CA ILE A 132 -1.99 -8.42 0.13
C ILE A 132 -0.65 -8.10 0.78
N LEU A 133 -0.31 -6.83 0.90
CA LEU A 133 0.90 -6.37 1.60
C LEU A 133 0.51 -5.81 2.96
N SER A 134 0.89 -6.50 4.02
CA SER A 134 0.53 -6.15 5.40
C SER A 134 1.70 -6.38 6.35
N GLY A 135 1.54 -6.06 7.63
CA GLY A 135 2.54 -6.32 8.66
C GLY A 135 2.56 -5.27 9.77
N PRO A 136 3.42 -5.47 10.77
CA PRO A 136 3.62 -4.53 11.88
C PRO A 136 4.50 -3.36 11.40
N SER A 137 3.89 -2.42 10.68
CA SER A 137 4.59 -1.29 10.06
C SER A 137 3.87 0.02 10.35
N HIS A 138 4.64 1.06 10.61
CA HIS A 138 4.19 2.43 10.74
C HIS A 138 4.75 3.27 9.59
N ALA A 139 3.96 4.21 9.08
CA ALA A 139 4.34 5.05 7.95
C ALA A 139 5.61 5.87 8.25
N GLU A 140 5.69 6.39 9.47
CA GLU A 140 6.80 7.18 9.98
C GLU A 140 8.11 6.39 10.00
N GLU A 141 8.05 5.11 10.37
CA GLU A 141 9.22 4.22 10.44
C GLU A 141 9.70 3.84 9.04
N VAL A 142 8.78 3.43 8.17
CA VAL A 142 9.12 3.03 6.80
C VAL A 142 9.68 4.20 5.99
N SER A 143 9.11 5.40 6.15
CA SER A 143 9.58 6.59 5.44
C SER A 143 10.98 7.05 5.88
N LYS A 144 11.38 6.72 7.12
CA LYS A 144 12.73 6.98 7.68
C LYS A 144 13.67 5.79 7.56
N GLU A 145 13.27 4.74 6.85
CA GLU A 145 14.03 3.50 6.66
C GLU A 145 14.44 2.82 7.99
N ILE A 146 13.60 2.95 9.02
CA ILE A 146 13.76 2.21 10.28
C ILE A 146 13.48 0.72 10.02
N PRO A 147 14.25 -0.22 10.61
CA PRO A 147 14.07 -1.64 10.40
C PRO A 147 12.62 -2.10 10.62
N THR A 148 11.99 -2.60 9.57
CA THR A 148 10.57 -2.97 9.53
C THR A 148 10.39 -4.31 8.83
N ALA A 149 9.34 -5.04 9.18
CA ALA A 149 8.95 -6.27 8.51
C ALA A 149 7.55 -6.16 7.90
N LEU A 150 7.41 -6.68 6.68
CA LEU A 150 6.13 -6.84 6.00
C LEU A 150 5.92 -8.29 5.57
N VAL A 151 4.69 -8.62 5.22
CA VAL A 151 4.30 -9.90 4.60
C VAL A 151 3.57 -9.59 3.31
N ILE A 152 4.01 -10.22 2.22
CA ILE A 152 3.24 -10.30 0.98
C ILE A 152 2.53 -11.65 0.92
N ALA A 153 1.20 -11.64 0.90
CA ALA A 153 0.40 -12.83 0.74
C ALA A 153 -0.26 -12.85 -0.64
N SER A 154 -0.15 -13.97 -1.34
CA SER A 154 -0.80 -14.18 -2.63
C SER A 154 -0.91 -15.67 -2.91
N LYS A 155 -1.96 -16.08 -3.65
CA LYS A 155 -2.07 -17.43 -4.23
C LYS A 155 -1.08 -17.63 -5.39
N ASP A 156 -0.59 -16.55 -6.00
CA ASP A 156 0.36 -16.57 -7.13
C ASP A 156 1.80 -16.39 -6.65
N GLU A 157 2.64 -17.40 -6.92
CA GLU A 157 4.07 -17.39 -6.57
C GLU A 157 4.86 -16.28 -7.27
N SER A 158 4.47 -15.91 -8.52
CA SER A 158 5.15 -14.85 -9.25
C SER A 158 4.96 -13.49 -8.58
N VAL A 159 3.75 -13.22 -8.09
CA VAL A 159 3.42 -11.99 -7.34
C VAL A 159 4.24 -11.90 -6.06
N LYS A 160 4.28 -12.97 -5.26
CA LYS A 160 5.06 -13.00 -4.02
C LYS A 160 6.53 -12.70 -4.26
N LYS A 161 7.14 -13.38 -5.24
CA LYS A 161 8.55 -13.21 -5.57
C LYS A 161 8.86 -11.81 -6.07
N GLU A 162 7.99 -11.26 -6.94
CA GLU A 162 8.18 -9.94 -7.53
C GLU A 162 8.10 -8.84 -6.45
N ILE A 163 7.06 -8.86 -5.63
CA ILE A 163 6.86 -7.86 -4.57
C ILE A 163 7.95 -7.98 -3.50
N ALA A 164 8.28 -9.20 -3.06
CA ALA A 164 9.38 -9.40 -2.11
C ALA A 164 10.70 -8.83 -2.65
N LYS A 165 11.00 -9.00 -3.94
CA LYS A 165 12.21 -8.47 -4.58
C LYS A 165 12.24 -6.94 -4.62
N ILE A 166 11.10 -6.29 -4.91
CA ILE A 166 11.00 -4.83 -5.01
C ILE A 166 11.11 -4.18 -3.63
N PHE A 167 10.44 -4.75 -2.64
CA PHE A 167 10.36 -4.15 -1.31
C PHE A 167 11.48 -4.58 -0.35
N SER A 168 12.16 -5.72 -0.55
CA SER A 168 13.20 -6.15 0.39
C SER A 168 14.46 -5.29 0.29
N SER A 169 14.96 -4.86 1.45
CA SER A 169 16.21 -4.10 1.61
C SER A 169 16.90 -4.48 2.93
N THR A 170 17.93 -3.76 3.29
CA THR A 170 18.59 -3.90 4.59
C THR A 170 17.72 -3.43 5.75
N THR A 171 16.77 -2.53 5.47
CA THR A 171 15.86 -1.93 6.48
C THR A 171 14.43 -2.45 6.38
N LEU A 172 14.00 -3.03 5.25
CA LEU A 172 12.67 -3.58 5.09
C LEU A 172 12.74 -5.06 4.69
N ARG A 173 12.33 -5.94 5.59
CA ARG A 173 12.26 -7.38 5.32
C ARG A 173 10.85 -7.78 4.90
N VAL A 174 10.72 -8.45 3.76
CA VAL A 174 9.43 -8.93 3.25
C VAL A 174 9.40 -10.45 3.31
N TYR A 175 8.47 -10.98 4.10
CA TYR A 175 8.15 -12.40 4.16
C TYR A 175 7.06 -12.72 3.12
N THR A 176 7.02 -13.96 2.66
CA THR A 176 5.99 -14.44 1.73
C THR A 176 5.04 -15.40 2.42
N SER A 177 3.75 -15.35 2.07
CA SER A 177 2.72 -16.27 2.56
C SER A 177 1.77 -16.67 1.44
N SER A 178 1.18 -17.86 1.53
CA SER A 178 0.05 -18.27 0.70
C SER A 178 -1.29 -18.11 1.43
N ASP A 179 -1.27 -17.81 2.72
CA ASP A 179 -2.44 -17.56 3.55
C ASP A 179 -2.89 -16.10 3.44
N VAL A 180 -3.62 -15.79 2.37
CA VAL A 180 -4.15 -14.45 2.10
C VAL A 180 -5.10 -14.02 3.21
N LYS A 181 -6.04 -14.89 3.59
CA LYS A 181 -7.05 -14.58 4.63
C LYS A 181 -6.43 -14.33 5.99
N GLY A 182 -5.48 -15.15 6.40
CA GLY A 182 -4.79 -14.98 7.69
C GLY A 182 -4.02 -13.66 7.76
N VAL A 183 -3.37 -13.23 6.66
CA VAL A 183 -2.66 -11.96 6.60
C VAL A 183 -3.62 -10.76 6.64
N GLU A 184 -4.77 -10.83 5.98
CA GLU A 184 -5.82 -9.79 6.05
C GLU A 184 -6.43 -9.69 7.44
N LEU A 185 -6.80 -10.82 8.05
CA LEU A 185 -7.34 -10.86 9.42
C LEU A 185 -6.36 -10.27 10.43
N GLY A 186 -5.08 -10.65 10.35
CA GLY A 186 -4.04 -10.09 11.19
C GLY A 186 -3.91 -8.57 11.05
N GLY A 187 -4.00 -8.06 9.83
CA GLY A 187 -4.02 -6.62 9.54
C GLY A 187 -5.25 -5.91 10.08
N ALA A 188 -6.44 -6.51 9.92
CA ALA A 188 -7.70 -5.93 10.37
C ALA A 188 -7.83 -5.88 11.92
N LEU A 189 -7.33 -6.91 12.60
CA LEU A 189 -7.40 -7.04 14.06
C LEU A 189 -6.26 -6.35 14.80
N LYS A 190 -5.26 -5.82 14.10
CA LYS A 190 -4.07 -5.19 14.68
C LYS A 190 -4.41 -4.20 15.82
N ASN A 191 -5.35 -3.30 15.58
CA ASN A 191 -5.68 -2.25 16.54
C ASN A 191 -6.35 -2.79 17.80
N ILE A 192 -7.15 -3.84 17.69
CA ILE A 192 -7.79 -4.53 18.82
C ILE A 192 -6.71 -5.16 19.71
N ILE A 193 -5.76 -5.87 19.08
CA ILE A 193 -4.64 -6.50 19.79
C ILE A 193 -3.77 -5.44 20.48
N ALA A 194 -3.46 -4.34 19.79
CA ALA A 194 -2.68 -3.25 20.36
C ALA A 194 -3.38 -2.58 21.56
N PHE A 195 -4.70 -2.40 21.50
CA PHE A 195 -5.50 -1.89 22.60
C PHE A 195 -5.47 -2.82 23.80
N CYS A 196 -5.69 -4.12 23.61
CA CYS A 196 -5.61 -5.12 24.69
C CYS A 196 -4.22 -5.19 25.32
N ALA A 197 -3.16 -5.14 24.52
CA ALA A 197 -1.79 -5.09 25.01
C ALA A 197 -1.52 -3.83 25.82
N GLY A 198 -2.00 -2.66 25.38
CA GLY A 198 -1.90 -1.40 26.12
C GLY A 198 -2.59 -1.45 27.47
N ILE A 199 -3.80 -2.03 27.56
CA ILE A 199 -4.50 -2.27 28.82
C ILE A 199 -3.67 -3.15 29.74
N SER A 200 -3.17 -4.28 29.24
CA SER A 200 -2.36 -5.23 30.02
C SER A 200 -1.10 -4.59 30.60
N VAL A 201 -0.44 -3.72 29.83
CA VAL A 201 0.73 -2.96 30.29
C VAL A 201 0.34 -1.88 31.32
N GLY A 202 -0.78 -1.19 31.10
CA GLY A 202 -1.26 -0.11 31.98
C GLY A 202 -1.77 -0.59 33.34
N LEU A 203 -2.39 -1.77 33.36
CA LEU A 203 -2.94 -2.35 34.60
C LEU A 203 -1.87 -2.99 35.49
N ARG A 204 -0.65 -3.19 35.01
CA ARG A 204 0.47 -3.87 35.70
C ARG A 204 0.12 -4.31 37.10
N PRO A 205 -0.19 -5.60 37.36
CA PRO A 205 -0.48 -6.08 38.72
C PRO A 205 0.77 -6.21 39.58
N TRP A 206 1.95 -5.79 39.07
CA TRP A 206 3.25 -5.86 39.79
C TRP A 206 4.17 -4.71 39.37
#